data_1b4495fd186b0ce36796fb49d789d8df
#
_entry.id   1b4495fd186b0ce36796fb49d789d8df
#
_cell.length_a   1.000
_cell.length_b   1.000
_cell.length_c   1.000
_cell.angle_alpha   90.00
_cell.angle_beta   90.00
_cell.angle_gamma   90.00
#
_symmetry.space_group_name_H-M   'P 1'
#
loop_
_entity.id
_entity.type
_entity.pdbx_description
1 polymer ?
#
loop_
_entity_poly.entity_id
_entity_poly.type
_entity_poly.pdbx_seq_one_letter_code
_entity_poly.pdbx_strand_id
1 'polypeptide(L)'
;MKIKRILPLFLLLALLISAFCLPILADEGDTEAASDTGSYEVKAKAAILLDMNTGRTIYEKSIDERVYPASLTKIMTCLLALENGNLSDIVTIGEGAFTGLDGNSSTAGLQVGEQLSLNDLLYCLMISSGNEAANAVAEHIAGSVSDFVRMMNERAYQLGCTSTHFANPHGLHDEEHYTTVRDLVTITQAALKSENFKTITNTPRYTLPATNLQPEREIKTTNQLIDDSTSNSFYYKRAIGIKTGFTSHAGRCIISCAKGDGMYFLAVICGADTTVLESGDVQMENFPECIRLFNYGFDQFTYVTVISPLYPLAQITVNNSAASQVVSLAPAQEIRLLLPKKYDPELLTVDPEPSAQSVDAPVYSGDVLGSVSVSYDGELLGTSELLAINDVAKSDMSAAAAGTTSYIQSNWWKWVIIVIVLAIAACFVLLVLVQIRRVRARRARMEQRRRALEQRRRKFREEFDHEDL
;
A
#
# COMPACT_ATOMS: atom_id res chain seq x y z
N MET A 1 -51.92 -35.10 14.07
CA MET A 1 -51.99 -34.58 15.45
C MET A 1 -50.61 -34.56 16.11
N LYS A 2 -49.60 -33.88 15.51
CA LYS A 2 -48.23 -33.78 16.07
C LYS A 2 -47.54 -32.42 15.88
N ILE A 3 -48.25 -31.43 15.31
CA ILE A 3 -47.66 -30.08 15.06
C ILE A 3 -47.76 -29.15 16.26
N LYS A 4 -48.65 -29.41 17.23
CA LYS A 4 -48.87 -28.54 18.40
C LYS A 4 -47.81 -28.62 19.51
N ARG A 5 -46.79 -29.50 19.39
CA ARG A 5 -45.75 -29.66 20.41
C ARG A 5 -44.39 -29.02 20.04
N ILE A 6 -44.22 -28.56 18.82
CA ILE A 6 -42.94 -27.98 18.33
C ILE A 6 -42.92 -26.45 18.52
N LEU A 7 -44.09 -25.80 18.48
CA LEU A 7 -44.19 -24.35 18.63
C LEU A 7 -43.70 -23.81 19.99
N PRO A 8 -44.00 -24.46 21.14
CA PRO A 8 -43.48 -24.00 22.44
C PRO A 8 -41.96 -24.21 22.59
N LEU A 9 -41.36 -25.19 21.89
CA LEU A 9 -39.91 -25.41 21.95
C LEU A 9 -39.12 -24.33 21.21
N PHE A 10 -39.66 -23.80 20.11
CA PHE A 10 -39.06 -22.67 19.38
C PHE A 10 -39.20 -21.36 20.15
N LEU A 11 -40.30 -21.12 20.84
CA LEU A 11 -40.49 -19.97 21.71
C LEU A 11 -39.54 -20.02 22.93
N LEU A 12 -39.32 -21.21 23.51
CA LEU A 12 -38.39 -21.40 24.63
C LEU A 12 -36.95 -21.20 24.20
N LEU A 13 -36.55 -21.62 22.99
CA LEU A 13 -35.22 -21.41 22.44
C LEU A 13 -34.99 -19.94 22.11
N ALA A 14 -35.99 -19.20 21.62
CA ALA A 14 -35.92 -17.79 21.37
C ALA A 14 -35.82 -16.97 22.68
N LEU A 15 -36.49 -17.40 23.75
CA LEU A 15 -36.41 -16.78 25.08
C LEU A 15 -35.06 -17.06 25.78
N LEU A 16 -34.47 -18.25 25.59
CA LEU A 16 -33.14 -18.56 26.10
C LEU A 16 -32.03 -17.76 25.42
N ILE A 17 -32.18 -17.42 24.13
CA ILE A 17 -31.21 -16.58 23.43
C ILE A 17 -31.32 -15.11 23.88
N SER A 18 -32.47 -14.65 24.33
CA SER A 18 -32.67 -13.28 24.84
C SER A 18 -32.14 -13.08 26.28
N ALA A 19 -32.00 -14.17 27.07
CA ALA A 19 -31.55 -14.11 28.46
C ALA A 19 -30.02 -14.02 28.60
N PHE A 20 -29.25 -14.27 27.55
CA PHE A 20 -27.77 -14.18 27.57
C PHE A 20 -27.19 -12.83 27.15
N CYS A 21 -28.00 -11.81 26.92
CA CYS A 21 -27.52 -10.43 26.74
C CYS A 21 -27.43 -9.71 28.08
N LEU A 22 -26.48 -10.10 28.93
CA LEU A 22 -26.06 -9.27 30.06
C LEU A 22 -25.29 -8.07 29.51
N PRO A 23 -25.58 -6.83 29.95
CA PRO A 23 -24.73 -5.70 29.60
C PRO A 23 -23.41 -5.85 30.33
N ILE A 24 -22.32 -6.04 29.60
CA ILE A 24 -20.97 -5.84 30.11
C ILE A 24 -20.87 -4.35 30.43
N LEU A 25 -20.84 -4.01 31.71
CA LEU A 25 -20.41 -2.72 32.22
C LEU A 25 -18.93 -2.60 31.83
N ALA A 26 -18.64 -1.87 30.77
CA ALA A 26 -17.27 -1.46 30.46
C ALA A 26 -16.91 -0.33 31.42
N ASP A 27 -15.85 -0.58 32.16
CA ASP A 27 -15.13 0.39 32.97
C ASP A 27 -14.79 1.62 32.13
N GLU A 28 -15.24 2.78 32.57
CA GLU A 28 -14.94 4.06 31.92
C GLU A 28 -13.54 4.51 32.35
N GLY A 29 -12.53 3.94 31.70
CA GLY A 29 -11.22 4.56 31.66
C GLY A 29 -11.24 5.69 30.63
N ASP A 30 -11.40 6.93 31.09
CA ASP A 30 -11.25 8.14 30.29
C ASP A 30 -9.80 8.26 29.78
N THR A 31 -9.52 7.71 28.61
CA THR A 31 -8.47 8.22 27.75
C THR A 31 -9.16 8.93 26.60
N GLU A 32 -9.28 10.25 26.72
CA GLU A 32 -9.53 11.13 25.58
C GLU A 32 -8.37 10.94 24.58
N ALA A 33 -8.50 10.00 23.67
CA ALA A 33 -7.78 10.07 22.41
C ALA A 33 -8.43 11.23 21.63
N ALA A 34 -7.82 12.40 21.72
CA ALA A 34 -8.11 13.51 20.86
C ALA A 34 -8.03 12.99 19.41
N SER A 35 -9.16 12.87 18.76
CA SER A 35 -9.22 12.74 17.29
C SER A 35 -8.83 14.10 16.73
N ASP A 36 -7.51 14.31 16.60
CA ASP A 36 -6.99 15.39 15.76
C ASP A 36 -7.37 15.04 14.32
N THR A 37 -8.48 15.60 13.86
CA THR A 37 -8.89 15.65 12.45
C THR A 37 -8.20 16.80 11.74
N GLY A 38 -7.05 17.24 12.23
CA GLY A 38 -6.15 18.14 11.52
C GLY A 38 -5.69 17.44 10.25
N SER A 39 -5.77 18.13 9.12
CA SER A 39 -5.28 17.65 7.84
C SER A 39 -3.83 17.21 8.01
N TYR A 40 -3.57 15.90 7.83
CA TYR A 40 -2.20 15.39 7.86
C TYR A 40 -1.40 16.07 6.74
N GLU A 41 -0.39 16.82 7.08
CA GLU A 41 0.49 17.49 6.12
C GLU A 41 1.96 17.11 6.39
N VAL A 42 2.63 16.63 5.34
CA VAL A 42 4.07 16.30 5.39
C VAL A 42 4.89 17.59 5.28
N LYS A 43 5.86 17.76 6.18
CA LYS A 43 6.81 18.89 6.18
C LYS A 43 7.92 18.65 5.15
N ALA A 44 7.55 18.72 3.88
CA ALA A 44 8.46 18.60 2.75
C ALA A 44 7.88 19.32 1.53
N LYS A 45 8.70 19.59 0.53
CA LYS A 45 8.27 20.21 -0.73
C LYS A 45 7.30 19.31 -1.49
N ALA A 46 7.65 18.04 -1.62
CA ALA A 46 6.82 17.05 -2.33
C ALA A 46 6.92 15.69 -1.66
N ALA A 47 5.80 14.95 -1.62
CA ALA A 47 5.76 13.63 -1.01
C ALA A 47 4.65 12.74 -1.59
N ILE A 48 4.83 11.42 -1.51
CA ILE A 48 3.81 10.42 -1.83
C ILE A 48 3.90 9.25 -0.86
N LEU A 49 2.74 8.64 -0.56
CA LEU A 49 2.62 7.30 -0.01
C LEU A 49 1.80 6.45 -0.97
N LEU A 50 2.42 5.41 -1.49
CA LEU A 50 1.82 4.49 -2.44
C LEU A 50 1.65 3.11 -1.82
N ASP A 51 0.49 2.48 -1.99
CA ASP A 51 0.32 1.06 -1.73
C ASP A 51 0.90 0.25 -2.90
N MET A 52 1.94 -0.51 -2.61
CA MET A 52 2.67 -1.31 -3.61
C MET A 52 1.90 -2.56 -4.07
N ASN A 53 0.88 -2.99 -3.34
CA ASN A 53 0.09 -4.16 -3.72
C ASN A 53 -0.97 -3.81 -4.77
N THR A 54 -1.58 -2.61 -4.67
CA THR A 54 -2.67 -2.18 -5.57
C THR A 54 -2.26 -1.06 -6.52
N GLY A 55 -1.15 -0.36 -6.23
CA GLY A 55 -0.74 0.85 -6.95
C GLY A 55 -1.52 2.11 -6.53
N ARG A 56 -2.39 2.01 -5.51
CA ARG A 56 -3.19 3.15 -5.05
C ARG A 56 -2.33 4.17 -4.30
N THR A 57 -2.50 5.44 -4.64
CA THR A 57 -1.95 6.56 -3.88
C THR A 57 -2.79 6.79 -2.63
N ILE A 58 -2.14 6.79 -1.45
CA ILE A 58 -2.77 7.00 -0.14
C ILE A 58 -2.61 8.44 0.32
N TYR A 59 -1.50 9.05 -0.04
CA TYR A 59 -1.17 10.44 0.26
C TYR A 59 -0.35 11.00 -0.87
N GLU A 60 -0.61 12.24 -1.25
CA GLU A 60 0.20 12.98 -2.22
C GLU A 60 0.29 14.47 -1.87
N LYS A 61 1.44 15.03 -2.18
CA LYS A 61 1.73 16.47 -2.08
C LYS A 61 2.69 16.84 -3.19
N SER A 62 2.27 17.75 -4.09
CA SER A 62 3.10 18.31 -5.16
C SER A 62 3.91 17.29 -5.96
N ILE A 63 3.32 16.12 -6.27
CA ILE A 63 4.05 14.96 -6.82
C ILE A 63 4.56 15.19 -8.25
N ASP A 64 3.99 16.14 -8.97
CA ASP A 64 4.35 16.53 -10.34
C ASP A 64 5.22 17.78 -10.41
N GLU A 65 5.50 18.42 -9.27
CA GLU A 65 6.41 19.54 -9.21
C GLU A 65 7.87 19.11 -9.40
N ARG A 66 8.63 19.95 -10.11
CA ARG A 66 10.07 19.75 -10.30
C ARG A 66 10.82 19.81 -8.97
N VAL A 67 11.57 18.76 -8.69
CA VAL A 67 12.45 18.65 -7.52
C VAL A 67 13.85 18.21 -7.95
N TYR A 68 14.84 18.50 -7.12
CA TYR A 68 16.19 17.97 -7.29
C TYR A 68 16.31 16.66 -6.52
N PRO A 69 16.70 15.54 -7.17
CA PRO A 69 16.69 14.22 -6.54
C PRO A 69 17.82 14.02 -5.52
N ALA A 70 18.88 14.81 -5.57
CA ALA A 70 20.11 14.52 -4.83
C ALA A 70 20.55 13.05 -5.05
N SER A 71 21.06 12.36 -4.02
CA SER A 71 21.51 10.98 -4.14
C SER A 71 20.41 9.93 -4.38
N LEU A 72 19.13 10.31 -4.50
CA LEU A 72 18.09 9.40 -5.00
C LEU A 72 18.36 9.02 -6.47
N THR A 73 19.10 9.83 -7.21
CA THR A 73 19.65 9.55 -8.54
C THR A 73 20.31 8.18 -8.63
N LYS A 74 21.01 7.75 -7.57
CA LYS A 74 21.74 6.48 -7.52
C LYS A 74 20.84 5.24 -7.64
N ILE A 75 19.52 5.40 -7.49
CA ILE A 75 18.56 4.33 -7.79
C ILE A 75 18.58 4.01 -9.28
N MET A 76 18.59 5.02 -10.16
CA MET A 76 18.71 4.83 -11.60
C MET A 76 20.09 4.28 -11.96
N THR A 77 21.14 4.75 -11.31
CA THR A 77 22.50 4.25 -11.52
C THR A 77 22.61 2.76 -11.17
N CYS A 78 22.07 2.36 -10.03
CA CYS A 78 22.03 0.98 -9.60
C CYS A 78 21.14 0.11 -10.53
N LEU A 79 19.98 0.60 -10.94
CA LEU A 79 19.09 -0.07 -11.88
C LEU A 79 19.82 -0.41 -13.17
N LEU A 80 20.48 0.57 -13.79
CA LEU A 80 21.21 0.37 -15.04
C LEU A 80 22.41 -0.58 -14.88
N ALA A 81 23.11 -0.53 -13.75
CA ALA A 81 24.18 -1.46 -13.46
C ALA A 81 23.67 -2.90 -13.34
N LEU A 82 22.51 -3.09 -12.70
CA LEU A 82 21.89 -4.41 -12.56
C LEU A 82 21.27 -4.94 -13.88
N GLU A 83 20.84 -4.04 -14.77
CA GLU A 83 20.28 -4.41 -16.08
C GLU A 83 21.39 -4.74 -17.12
N ASN A 84 22.59 -4.14 -17.01
CA ASN A 84 23.60 -4.18 -18.06
C ASN A 84 24.95 -4.78 -17.62
N GLY A 85 25.21 -4.91 -16.33
CA GLY A 85 26.49 -5.41 -15.80
C GLY A 85 26.39 -6.84 -15.26
N ASN A 86 27.55 -7.47 -15.10
CA ASN A 86 27.66 -8.74 -14.36
C ASN A 86 28.23 -8.46 -12.98
N LEU A 87 27.53 -8.86 -11.92
CA LEU A 87 27.90 -8.57 -10.53
C LEU A 87 29.27 -9.12 -10.12
N SER A 88 29.78 -10.14 -10.82
CA SER A 88 31.09 -10.73 -10.59
C SER A 88 32.23 -10.03 -11.34
N ASP A 89 31.95 -9.05 -12.19
CA ASP A 89 33.01 -8.30 -12.90
C ASP A 89 33.87 -7.56 -11.89
N ILE A 90 35.19 -7.60 -12.13
CA ILE A 90 36.14 -6.82 -11.34
C ILE A 90 36.30 -5.44 -11.93
N VAL A 91 35.84 -4.45 -11.18
CA VAL A 91 35.95 -3.03 -11.54
C VAL A 91 37.21 -2.44 -10.95
N THR A 92 38.03 -1.82 -11.79
CA THR A 92 39.21 -1.04 -11.34
C THR A 92 38.80 0.43 -11.27
N ILE A 93 38.91 1.04 -10.10
CA ILE A 93 38.55 2.45 -9.88
C ILE A 93 39.57 3.35 -10.58
N GLY A 94 39.10 4.06 -11.62
CA GLY A 94 39.90 5.01 -12.38
C GLY A 94 39.96 6.39 -11.72
N GLU A 95 40.85 7.27 -12.20
CA GLU A 95 40.92 8.70 -11.80
C GLU A 95 39.59 9.40 -12.16
N GLY A 96 38.94 9.01 -13.25
CA GLY A 96 37.64 9.53 -13.69
C GLY A 96 36.53 9.41 -12.64
N ALA A 97 36.60 8.37 -11.81
CA ALA A 97 35.65 8.17 -10.72
C ALA A 97 35.58 9.34 -9.74
N PHE A 98 36.62 10.15 -9.62
CA PHE A 98 36.70 11.29 -8.72
C PHE A 98 36.47 12.63 -9.44
N THR A 99 36.28 12.60 -10.73
CA THR A 99 36.10 13.84 -11.53
C THR A 99 34.77 14.52 -11.16
N GLY A 100 34.81 15.83 -10.93
CA GLY A 100 33.63 16.64 -10.59
C GLY A 100 33.13 16.47 -9.16
N LEU A 101 33.86 15.76 -8.30
CA LEU A 101 33.53 15.58 -6.89
C LEU A 101 34.26 16.61 -6.03
N ASP A 102 33.57 17.16 -5.06
CA ASP A 102 34.14 18.03 -4.04
C ASP A 102 34.51 17.27 -2.76
N GLY A 103 35.33 17.89 -1.89
CA GLY A 103 35.77 17.27 -0.65
C GLY A 103 34.67 17.04 0.39
N ASN A 104 33.46 17.57 0.17
CA ASN A 104 32.29 17.39 1.03
C ASN A 104 31.31 16.35 0.46
N SER A 105 31.62 15.77 -0.67
CA SER A 105 30.78 14.72 -1.32
C SER A 105 30.74 13.43 -0.49
N SER A 106 29.60 12.76 -0.49
CA SER A 106 29.48 11.42 0.10
C SER A 106 30.46 10.47 -0.59
N THR A 107 31.25 9.70 0.18
CA THR A 107 32.25 8.75 -0.31
C THR A 107 32.12 7.40 0.40
N ALA A 108 32.44 6.34 -0.29
CA ALA A 108 32.69 5.01 0.26
C ALA A 108 34.16 4.76 0.62
N GLY A 109 35.03 5.77 0.39
CA GLY A 109 36.46 5.69 0.65
C GLY A 109 37.23 4.84 -0.34
N LEU A 110 36.76 4.75 -1.58
CA LEU A 110 37.46 4.06 -2.66
C LEU A 110 38.76 4.81 -3.04
N GLN A 111 39.73 4.08 -3.60
CA GLN A 111 41.01 4.63 -4.02
C GLN A 111 41.26 4.37 -5.51
N VAL A 112 41.97 5.28 -6.17
CA VAL A 112 42.39 5.07 -7.56
C VAL A 112 43.26 3.81 -7.66
N GLY A 113 42.94 2.91 -8.58
CA GLY A 113 43.55 1.62 -8.76
C GLY A 113 43.00 0.51 -7.86
N GLU A 114 42.04 0.81 -6.97
CA GLU A 114 41.39 -0.22 -6.16
C GLU A 114 40.53 -1.12 -7.05
N GLN A 115 40.52 -2.41 -6.77
CA GLN A 115 39.79 -3.43 -7.52
C GLN A 115 38.79 -4.14 -6.62
N LEU A 116 37.51 -4.11 -7.01
CA LEU A 116 36.44 -4.76 -6.28
C LEU A 116 35.39 -5.28 -7.25
N SER A 117 34.55 -6.21 -6.81
CA SER A 117 33.45 -6.69 -7.66
C SER A 117 32.42 -5.58 -7.93
N LEU A 118 31.72 -5.66 -9.08
CA LEU A 118 30.59 -4.77 -9.33
C LEU A 118 29.54 -4.88 -8.22
N ASN A 119 29.33 -6.08 -7.66
CA ASN A 119 28.46 -6.26 -6.50
C ASN A 119 28.89 -5.39 -5.31
N ASP A 120 30.16 -5.45 -4.91
CA ASP A 120 30.68 -4.65 -3.80
C ASP A 120 30.63 -3.15 -4.09
N LEU A 121 30.87 -2.78 -5.34
CA LEU A 121 30.76 -1.38 -5.80
C LEU A 121 29.31 -0.87 -5.71
N LEU A 122 28.30 -1.72 -5.97
CA LEU A 122 26.90 -1.35 -5.78
C LEU A 122 26.51 -1.21 -4.30
N TYR A 123 27.15 -1.97 -3.39
CA TYR A 123 27.02 -1.69 -1.96
C TYR A 123 27.63 -0.34 -1.59
N CYS A 124 28.80 0.01 -2.10
CA CYS A 124 29.40 1.35 -1.93
C CYS A 124 28.49 2.45 -2.45
N LEU A 125 27.89 2.26 -3.63
CA LEU A 125 26.95 3.17 -4.26
C LEU A 125 25.71 3.42 -3.39
N MET A 126 25.04 2.36 -2.93
CA MET A 126 23.73 2.47 -2.32
C MET A 126 23.77 2.70 -0.81
N ILE A 127 24.65 2.00 -0.08
CA ILE A 127 24.75 2.07 1.38
C ILE A 127 25.46 3.33 1.82
N SER A 128 26.73 3.53 1.40
CA SER A 128 27.51 4.72 1.75
C SER A 128 27.14 5.94 0.93
N SER A 129 26.35 5.75 -0.11
CA SER A 129 26.01 6.83 -1.06
C SER A 129 27.26 7.40 -1.79
N GLY A 130 28.29 6.55 -2.03
CA GLY A 130 29.55 6.94 -2.64
C GLY A 130 29.34 7.60 -4.01
N ASN A 131 29.82 8.84 -4.19
CA ASN A 131 29.73 9.53 -5.47
C ASN A 131 30.75 9.01 -6.46
N GLU A 132 31.96 8.68 -5.97
CA GLU A 132 33.02 8.02 -6.73
C GLU A 132 32.57 6.62 -7.19
N ALA A 133 31.81 5.91 -6.36
CA ALA A 133 31.25 4.64 -6.74
C ALA A 133 30.23 4.79 -7.89
N ALA A 134 29.44 5.88 -7.92
CA ALA A 134 28.51 6.15 -9.01
C ALA A 134 29.22 6.42 -10.34
N ASN A 135 30.29 7.22 -10.31
CA ASN A 135 31.11 7.47 -11.51
C ASN A 135 31.83 6.20 -11.97
N ALA A 136 32.38 5.41 -11.06
CA ALA A 136 33.04 4.15 -11.39
C ALA A 136 32.07 3.11 -12.02
N VAL A 137 30.83 3.03 -11.49
CA VAL A 137 29.76 2.23 -12.12
C VAL A 137 29.46 2.74 -13.52
N ALA A 138 29.33 4.05 -13.70
CA ALA A 138 29.04 4.67 -15.00
C ALA A 138 30.15 4.35 -16.02
N GLU A 139 31.41 4.52 -15.66
CA GLU A 139 32.56 4.19 -16.52
C GLU A 139 32.60 2.71 -16.86
N HIS A 140 32.37 1.81 -15.89
CA HIS A 140 32.38 0.39 -16.14
C HIS A 140 31.28 -0.06 -17.09
N ILE A 141 30.04 0.44 -16.92
CA ILE A 141 28.86 0.00 -17.68
C ILE A 141 28.84 0.61 -19.08
N ALA A 142 29.20 1.88 -19.22
CA ALA A 142 29.03 2.62 -20.48
C ALA A 142 30.35 3.10 -21.10
N GLY A 143 31.48 2.87 -20.45
CA GLY A 143 32.79 3.34 -20.92
C GLY A 143 33.08 4.80 -20.60
N SER A 144 32.05 5.61 -20.31
CA SER A 144 32.20 7.01 -19.85
C SER A 144 31.00 7.46 -19.02
N VAL A 145 31.19 8.45 -18.15
CA VAL A 145 30.10 9.09 -17.41
C VAL A 145 29.08 9.74 -18.37
N SER A 146 29.54 10.36 -19.44
CA SER A 146 28.62 11.01 -20.40
C SER A 146 27.72 10.03 -21.15
N ASP A 147 28.26 8.87 -21.57
CA ASP A 147 27.47 7.82 -22.20
C ASP A 147 26.50 7.19 -21.21
N PHE A 148 26.92 7.02 -19.95
CA PHE A 148 26.04 6.51 -18.92
C PHE A 148 24.88 7.47 -18.61
N VAL A 149 25.13 8.79 -18.54
CA VAL A 149 24.09 9.81 -18.36
C VAL A 149 23.08 9.77 -19.53
N ARG A 150 23.56 9.55 -20.76
CA ARG A 150 22.67 9.34 -21.90
C ARG A 150 21.80 8.09 -21.68
N MET A 151 22.38 6.97 -21.24
CA MET A 151 21.62 5.75 -20.90
C MET A 151 20.60 6.01 -19.79
N MET A 152 20.94 6.80 -18.74
CA MET A 152 20.00 7.17 -17.68
C MET A 152 18.78 7.90 -18.23
N ASN A 153 18.97 8.88 -19.11
CA ASN A 153 17.89 9.65 -19.72
C ASN A 153 17.06 8.80 -20.69
N GLU A 154 17.69 7.95 -21.49
CA GLU A 154 17.01 6.99 -22.36
C GLU A 154 16.14 6.03 -21.53
N ARG A 155 16.68 5.52 -20.39
CA ARG A 155 15.94 4.61 -19.52
C ARG A 155 14.78 5.31 -18.82
N ALA A 156 14.96 6.54 -18.34
CA ALA A 156 13.88 7.34 -17.79
C ALA A 156 12.74 7.52 -18.80
N TYR A 157 13.07 7.87 -20.04
CA TYR A 157 12.08 7.99 -21.13
C TYR A 157 11.34 6.66 -21.39
N GLN A 158 12.05 5.53 -21.47
CA GLN A 158 11.46 4.19 -21.66
C GLN A 158 10.52 3.79 -20.52
N LEU A 159 10.76 4.28 -19.30
CA LEU A 159 9.91 4.08 -18.14
C LEU A 159 8.70 5.03 -18.11
N GLY A 160 8.62 5.99 -19.06
CA GLY A 160 7.58 7.02 -19.09
C GLY A 160 7.84 8.22 -18.19
N CYS A 161 9.06 8.36 -17.66
CA CYS A 161 9.46 9.47 -16.79
C CYS A 161 9.77 10.71 -17.65
N THR A 162 8.75 11.43 -18.06
CA THR A 162 8.87 12.56 -19.00
C THR A 162 9.27 13.88 -18.33
N SER A 163 9.26 13.94 -17.00
CA SER A 163 9.62 15.10 -16.21
C SER A 163 10.95 14.93 -15.46
N THR A 164 11.78 13.98 -15.95
CA THR A 164 13.09 13.66 -15.36
C THR A 164 14.20 13.91 -16.38
N HIS A 165 15.27 14.54 -15.90
CA HIS A 165 16.52 14.68 -16.64
C HIS A 165 17.71 14.51 -15.68
N PHE A 166 18.63 13.64 -16.06
CA PHE A 166 19.86 13.36 -15.33
C PHE A 166 21.04 14.05 -16.01
N ALA A 167 21.86 14.78 -15.24
CA ALA A 167 23.11 15.39 -15.67
C ALA A 167 24.34 14.63 -15.18
N ASN A 168 24.18 13.77 -14.17
CA ASN A 168 25.27 12.99 -13.58
C ASN A 168 24.72 11.72 -12.90
N PRO A 169 25.58 10.68 -12.60
CA PRO A 169 25.12 9.42 -12.03
C PRO A 169 25.00 9.43 -10.50
N HIS A 170 25.41 10.50 -9.80
CA HIS A 170 25.51 10.55 -8.34
C HIS A 170 24.48 11.46 -7.67
N GLY A 171 23.95 12.48 -8.37
CA GLY A 171 22.96 13.40 -7.86
C GLY A 171 23.52 14.65 -7.20
N LEU A 172 24.78 15.02 -7.43
CA LEU A 172 25.26 16.37 -7.12
C LEU A 172 24.46 17.38 -7.92
N HIS A 173 24.28 18.56 -7.35
CA HIS A 173 23.42 19.57 -7.92
C HIS A 173 23.90 20.07 -9.27
N ASP A 174 22.95 20.17 -10.19
CA ASP A 174 23.03 20.78 -11.50
C ASP A 174 21.62 21.28 -11.82
N GLU A 175 21.47 22.44 -12.44
CA GLU A 175 20.17 23.02 -12.79
C GLU A 175 19.37 22.11 -13.73
N GLU A 176 20.07 21.38 -14.60
CA GLU A 176 19.48 20.40 -15.52
C GLU A 176 19.32 18.99 -14.92
N HIS A 177 19.64 18.81 -13.63
CA HIS A 177 19.48 17.54 -12.93
C HIS A 177 18.23 17.53 -12.07
N TYR A 178 17.09 17.18 -12.64
CA TYR A 178 15.79 17.29 -11.99
C TYR A 178 14.90 16.07 -12.23
N THR A 179 13.86 15.98 -11.44
CA THR A 179 12.84 14.92 -11.51
C THR A 179 11.53 15.39 -10.86
N THR A 180 10.55 14.48 -10.77
CA THR A 180 9.34 14.62 -9.95
C THR A 180 9.21 13.43 -8.99
N VAL A 181 8.41 13.57 -7.95
CA VAL A 181 8.13 12.47 -7.02
C VAL A 181 7.43 11.31 -7.76
N ARG A 182 6.55 11.60 -8.70
CA ARG A 182 5.90 10.59 -9.57
C ARG A 182 6.92 9.78 -10.37
N ASP A 183 7.86 10.43 -11.01
CA ASP A 183 8.89 9.75 -11.80
C ASP A 183 9.83 8.93 -10.91
N LEU A 184 10.17 9.43 -9.71
CA LEU A 184 10.96 8.68 -8.71
C LEU A 184 10.25 7.41 -8.25
N VAL A 185 8.92 7.43 -8.08
CA VAL A 185 8.13 6.22 -7.81
C VAL A 185 8.30 5.21 -8.95
N THR A 186 8.12 5.65 -10.20
CA THR A 186 8.24 4.79 -11.39
C THR A 186 9.62 4.16 -11.50
N ILE A 187 10.69 4.95 -11.34
CA ILE A 187 12.08 4.46 -11.36
C ILE A 187 12.32 3.47 -10.22
N THR A 188 11.84 3.78 -9.02
CA THR A 188 12.00 2.92 -7.85
C THR A 188 11.24 1.59 -8.01
N GLN A 189 10.03 1.62 -8.54
CA GLN A 189 9.26 0.41 -8.84
C GLN A 189 9.97 -0.47 -9.88
N ALA A 190 10.60 0.13 -10.90
CA ALA A 190 11.40 -0.61 -11.86
C ALA A 190 12.60 -1.30 -11.17
N ALA A 191 13.32 -0.58 -10.31
CA ALA A 191 14.47 -1.11 -9.56
C ALA A 191 14.06 -2.22 -8.58
N LEU A 192 12.92 -2.09 -7.92
CA LEU A 192 12.37 -3.08 -6.97
C LEU A 192 11.96 -4.41 -7.62
N LYS A 193 11.94 -4.52 -8.95
CA LYS A 193 11.79 -5.81 -9.64
C LYS A 193 13.02 -6.69 -9.49
N SER A 194 14.19 -6.13 -9.22
CA SER A 194 15.43 -6.85 -8.98
C SER A 194 15.58 -7.27 -7.51
N GLU A 195 15.78 -8.58 -7.26
CA GLU A 195 16.05 -9.08 -5.90
C GLU A 195 17.42 -8.59 -5.38
N ASN A 196 18.42 -8.43 -6.27
CA ASN A 196 19.72 -7.86 -5.90
C ASN A 196 19.55 -6.40 -5.42
N PHE A 197 18.74 -5.60 -6.11
CA PHE A 197 18.44 -4.25 -5.67
C PHE A 197 17.82 -4.22 -4.27
N LYS A 198 16.81 -5.05 -4.03
CA LYS A 198 16.17 -5.17 -2.71
C LYS A 198 17.16 -5.57 -1.63
N THR A 199 18.01 -6.55 -1.91
CA THR A 199 19.03 -7.03 -0.97
C THR A 199 20.03 -5.94 -0.63
N ILE A 200 20.61 -5.28 -1.64
CA ILE A 200 21.62 -4.24 -1.46
C ILE A 200 21.02 -3.07 -0.65
N THR A 201 19.86 -2.59 -1.04
CA THR A 201 19.25 -1.40 -0.42
C THR A 201 18.71 -1.63 0.98
N ASN A 202 18.42 -2.88 1.35
CA ASN A 202 17.93 -3.25 2.68
C ASN A 202 19.05 -3.74 3.62
N THR A 203 20.30 -3.54 3.26
CA THR A 203 21.46 -3.94 4.07
C THR A 203 21.91 -2.76 4.93
N PRO A 204 21.79 -2.81 6.26
CA PRO A 204 22.20 -1.69 7.13
C PRO A 204 23.71 -1.57 7.28
N ARG A 205 24.44 -2.69 7.25
CA ARG A 205 25.92 -2.76 7.33
C ARG A 205 26.41 -3.81 6.35
N TYR A 206 27.49 -3.49 5.66
CA TYR A 206 28.14 -4.41 4.73
C TYR A 206 29.64 -4.43 4.97
N THR A 207 30.18 -5.63 5.10
CA THR A 207 31.63 -5.83 5.20
C THR A 207 32.21 -5.92 3.80
N LEU A 208 32.85 -4.86 3.34
CA LEU A 208 33.64 -4.87 2.10
C LEU A 208 34.86 -5.76 2.29
N PRO A 209 35.07 -6.78 1.45
CA PRO A 209 36.24 -7.62 1.51
C PRO A 209 37.52 -6.80 1.34
N ALA A 210 38.64 -7.37 1.78
CA ALA A 210 39.96 -6.79 1.48
C ALA A 210 40.18 -6.74 -0.03
N THR A 211 40.69 -5.61 -0.51
CA THR A 211 41.02 -5.37 -1.91
C THR A 211 42.55 -5.40 -2.13
N ASN A 212 42.98 -5.14 -3.35
CA ASN A 212 44.43 -4.98 -3.64
C ASN A 212 45.08 -3.79 -2.93
N LEU A 213 44.29 -2.78 -2.47
CA LEU A 213 44.79 -1.55 -1.86
C LEU A 213 44.37 -1.33 -0.41
N GLN A 214 43.27 -1.95 0.03
CA GLN A 214 42.70 -1.69 1.34
C GLN A 214 42.35 -3.00 2.08
N PRO A 215 42.46 -3.02 3.42
CA PRO A 215 41.96 -4.12 4.22
C PRO A 215 40.42 -4.21 4.18
N GLU A 216 39.88 -5.31 4.68
CA GLU A 216 38.47 -5.45 4.96
C GLU A 216 37.96 -4.28 5.80
N ARG A 217 36.77 -3.72 5.44
CA ARG A 217 36.17 -2.59 6.13
C ARG A 217 34.65 -2.64 6.11
N GLU A 218 34.04 -2.16 7.18
CA GLU A 218 32.59 -2.03 7.27
C GLU A 218 32.13 -0.70 6.68
N ILE A 219 31.12 -0.76 5.81
CA ILE A 219 30.35 0.39 5.35
C ILE A 219 28.94 0.33 5.94
N LYS A 220 28.35 1.53 6.21
CA LYS A 220 27.06 1.68 6.88
C LYS A 220 26.08 2.44 6.03
N THR A 221 24.80 2.09 6.20
CA THR A 221 23.74 2.79 5.49
C THR A 221 23.58 4.24 5.96
N THR A 222 23.25 5.12 5.02
CA THR A 222 22.81 6.47 5.32
C THR A 222 21.33 6.54 5.69
N ASN A 223 20.58 5.44 5.48
CA ASN A 223 19.16 5.36 5.81
C ASN A 223 18.97 4.91 7.25
N GLN A 224 18.74 5.85 8.14
CA GLN A 224 18.54 5.58 9.57
C GLN A 224 17.27 4.78 9.87
N LEU A 225 16.29 4.70 8.95
CA LEU A 225 15.09 3.89 9.19
C LEU A 225 15.39 2.39 9.31
N ILE A 226 16.46 1.91 8.67
CA ILE A 226 16.86 0.50 8.69
C ILE A 226 18.11 0.22 9.55
N ASP A 227 18.75 1.25 10.11
CA ASP A 227 19.88 1.07 11.02
C ASP A 227 19.39 0.72 12.42
N ASP A 228 19.55 -0.53 12.83
CA ASP A 228 19.12 -1.09 14.10
C ASP A 228 20.10 -0.83 15.27
N SER A 229 21.07 0.07 15.09
CA SER A 229 22.00 0.45 16.17
C SER A 229 21.25 1.10 17.34
N THR A 230 21.68 0.80 18.57
CA THR A 230 21.03 1.27 19.81
C THR A 230 21.07 2.80 19.97
N SER A 231 21.97 3.49 19.28
CA SER A 231 22.10 4.93 19.28
C SER A 231 21.19 5.64 18.27
N ASN A 232 20.53 4.88 17.36
CA ASN A 232 19.68 5.43 16.34
C ASN A 232 18.23 5.61 16.82
N SER A 233 17.75 6.85 16.91
CA SER A 233 16.38 7.20 17.31
C SER A 233 15.34 7.04 16.19
N PHE A 234 15.77 6.87 14.93
CA PHE A 234 14.88 6.79 13.77
C PHE A 234 14.66 5.36 13.25
N TYR A 235 15.19 4.34 13.96
CA TYR A 235 14.95 2.96 13.55
C TYR A 235 13.46 2.65 13.51
N TYR A 236 12.98 2.20 12.33
CA TYR A 236 11.59 1.81 12.14
C TYR A 236 11.50 0.36 11.68
N LYS A 237 11.12 -0.53 12.59
CA LYS A 237 11.13 -2.00 12.40
C LYS A 237 10.45 -2.48 11.11
N ARG A 238 9.46 -1.73 10.60
CA ARG A 238 8.72 -2.07 9.36
C ARG A 238 9.43 -1.58 8.11
N ALA A 239 10.43 -0.71 8.23
CA ALA A 239 11.13 -0.12 7.07
C ALA A 239 11.98 -1.15 6.31
N ILE A 240 12.06 -0.96 4.98
CA ILE A 240 12.80 -1.77 4.05
C ILE A 240 13.51 -0.83 3.06
N GLY A 241 14.83 -0.65 3.18
CA GLY A 241 15.61 0.21 2.30
C GLY A 241 15.08 1.64 2.27
N ILE A 242 15.26 2.46 1.24
CA ILE A 242 15.95 2.23 -0.04
C ILE A 242 17.13 3.21 -0.15
N LYS A 243 16.86 4.53 -0.16
CA LYS A 243 17.90 5.54 -0.38
C LYS A 243 17.56 6.90 0.24
N THR A 244 18.57 7.56 0.78
CA THR A 244 18.51 8.97 1.21
C THR A 244 19.26 9.88 0.24
N GLY A 245 18.92 11.16 0.26
CA GLY A 245 19.60 12.19 -0.52
C GLY A 245 19.63 13.52 0.21
N PHE A 246 20.67 14.29 -0.02
CA PHE A 246 20.79 15.66 0.46
C PHE A 246 21.72 16.49 -0.42
N THR A 247 21.28 17.66 -0.82
CA THR A 247 22.09 18.80 -1.24
C THR A 247 21.42 20.07 -0.68
N SER A 248 22.15 21.19 -0.63
CA SER A 248 21.56 22.46 -0.17
C SER A 248 20.37 22.91 -1.03
N HIS A 249 20.33 22.53 -2.31
CA HIS A 249 19.26 22.89 -3.25
C HIS A 249 18.08 21.89 -3.20
N ALA A 250 18.37 20.61 -2.97
CA ALA A 250 17.35 19.58 -2.91
C ALA A 250 16.61 19.51 -1.56
N GLY A 251 17.24 19.98 -0.48
CA GLY A 251 16.81 19.67 0.88
C GLY A 251 17.05 18.20 1.22
N ARG A 252 16.43 17.72 2.28
CA ARG A 252 16.49 16.31 2.71
C ARG A 252 15.50 15.46 1.91
N CYS A 253 16.00 14.39 1.32
CA CYS A 253 15.18 13.46 0.53
C CYS A 253 15.30 12.05 1.06
N ILE A 254 14.24 11.25 0.92
CA ILE A 254 14.23 9.83 1.25
C ILE A 254 13.23 9.06 0.37
N ILE A 255 13.64 7.87 -0.05
CA ILE A 255 12.75 6.83 -0.56
C ILE A 255 12.92 5.63 0.35
N SER A 256 11.81 5.12 0.86
CA SER A 256 11.78 3.92 1.70
C SER A 256 10.51 3.13 1.46
N CYS A 257 10.56 1.83 1.70
CA CYS A 257 9.38 0.99 1.78
C CYS A 257 9.10 0.62 3.24
N ALA A 258 7.87 0.17 3.53
CA ALA A 258 7.53 -0.46 4.80
C ALA A 258 6.52 -1.57 4.61
N LYS A 259 6.66 -2.66 5.39
CA LYS A 259 5.75 -3.81 5.39
C LYS A 259 5.19 -4.07 6.78
N GLY A 260 3.90 -4.40 6.84
CA GLY A 260 3.23 -4.82 8.07
C GLY A 260 1.74 -5.06 7.83
N ASP A 261 1.14 -5.94 8.61
CA ASP A 261 -0.31 -6.18 8.60
C ASP A 261 -0.88 -6.51 7.19
N GLY A 262 -0.08 -7.16 6.35
CA GLY A 262 -0.41 -7.48 4.95
C GLY A 262 -0.28 -6.30 3.98
N MET A 263 0.05 -5.10 4.45
CA MET A 263 0.26 -3.89 3.65
C MET A 263 1.74 -3.74 3.26
N TYR A 264 1.96 -3.13 2.10
CA TYR A 264 3.29 -2.83 1.58
C TYR A 264 3.30 -1.43 0.97
N PHE A 265 3.91 -0.47 1.64
CA PHE A 265 3.95 0.92 1.23
C PHE A 265 5.31 1.32 0.67
N LEU A 266 5.29 2.23 -0.29
CA LEU A 266 6.44 3.01 -0.77
C LEU A 266 6.19 4.48 -0.42
N ALA A 267 7.13 5.09 0.30
CA ALA A 267 7.15 6.52 0.57
C ALA A 267 8.30 7.18 -0.19
N VAL A 268 8.00 8.30 -0.84
CA VAL A 268 8.99 9.22 -1.42
C VAL A 268 8.77 10.59 -0.80
N ILE A 269 9.81 11.18 -0.24
CA ILE A 269 9.80 12.53 0.33
C ILE A 269 10.98 13.30 -0.27
N CYS A 270 10.70 14.46 -0.84
CA CYS A 270 11.70 15.35 -1.41
C CYS A 270 11.58 16.75 -0.80
N GLY A 271 12.73 17.36 -0.49
CA GLY A 271 12.78 18.70 0.04
C GLY A 271 12.20 18.81 1.45
N ALA A 272 12.43 17.81 2.31
CA ALA A 272 12.13 17.96 3.72
C ALA A 272 13.08 18.95 4.38
N ASP A 273 12.55 19.72 5.32
CA ASP A 273 13.27 20.74 6.05
C ASP A 273 14.24 20.14 7.08
N THR A 274 15.02 21.01 7.69
CA THR A 274 15.75 20.76 8.93
C THR A 274 15.16 21.64 10.02
N THR A 275 14.81 21.06 11.14
CA THR A 275 14.33 21.80 12.32
C THR A 275 15.46 21.94 13.33
N VAL A 276 15.72 23.16 13.78
CA VAL A 276 16.62 23.41 14.92
C VAL A 276 15.78 23.28 16.19
N LEU A 277 16.11 22.27 17.02
CA LEU A 277 15.44 22.01 18.28
C LEU A 277 15.83 23.06 19.35
N GLU A 278 15.07 23.18 20.40
CA GLU A 278 15.39 24.05 21.54
C GLU A 278 16.74 23.74 22.19
N SER A 279 17.21 22.49 22.08
CA SER A 279 18.56 22.07 22.50
C SER A 279 19.69 22.65 21.62
N GLY A 280 19.38 23.24 20.48
CA GLY A 280 20.34 23.64 19.44
C GLY A 280 20.70 22.52 18.47
N ASP A 281 20.19 21.30 18.69
CA ASP A 281 20.41 20.19 17.76
C ASP A 281 19.63 20.36 16.48
N VAL A 282 20.16 19.83 15.37
CA VAL A 282 19.52 19.88 14.05
C VAL A 282 18.81 18.55 13.79
N GLN A 283 17.50 18.58 13.78
CA GLN A 283 16.69 17.44 13.40
C GLN A 283 16.49 17.36 11.89
N MET A 284 16.75 16.19 11.31
CA MET A 284 16.53 15.90 9.91
C MET A 284 15.08 15.43 9.71
N GLU A 285 14.21 16.27 9.16
CA GLU A 285 12.76 15.99 9.08
C GLU A 285 12.39 14.84 8.14
N ASN A 286 13.25 14.45 7.18
CA ASN A 286 12.96 13.37 6.26
C ASN A 286 12.68 12.02 6.94
N PHE A 287 13.34 11.68 8.05
CA PHE A 287 13.09 10.42 8.76
C PHE A 287 11.80 10.45 9.58
N PRO A 288 11.57 11.43 10.48
CA PRO A 288 10.32 11.51 11.23
C PRO A 288 9.11 11.66 10.30
N GLU A 289 9.20 12.45 9.23
CA GLU A 289 8.10 12.58 8.27
C GLU A 289 7.81 11.25 7.54
N CYS A 290 8.85 10.49 7.18
CA CYS A 290 8.67 9.17 6.58
C CYS A 290 8.00 8.17 7.53
N ILE A 291 8.40 8.16 8.81
CA ILE A 291 7.76 7.34 9.85
C ILE A 291 6.30 7.75 10.05
N ARG A 292 6.01 9.06 10.15
CA ARG A 292 4.65 9.57 10.28
C ARG A 292 3.78 9.17 9.09
N LEU A 293 4.33 9.25 7.88
CA LEU A 293 3.63 8.89 6.64
C LEU A 293 3.32 7.39 6.60
N PHE A 294 4.27 6.53 7.00
CA PHE A 294 4.00 5.09 7.14
C PHE A 294 2.96 4.79 8.22
N ASN A 295 3.06 5.42 9.39
CA ASN A 295 2.09 5.24 10.46
C ASN A 295 0.70 5.70 10.00
N TYR A 296 0.59 6.83 9.27
CA TYR A 296 -0.67 7.24 8.67
C TYR A 296 -1.27 6.13 7.80
N GLY A 297 -0.47 5.50 6.91
CA GLY A 297 -0.93 4.37 6.10
C GLY A 297 -1.37 3.17 6.94
N PHE A 298 -0.53 2.71 7.89
CA PHE A 298 -0.83 1.54 8.71
C PHE A 298 -1.98 1.76 9.71
N ASP A 299 -2.11 2.97 10.24
CA ASP A 299 -3.09 3.27 11.29
C ASP A 299 -4.45 3.66 10.73
N GLN A 300 -4.49 4.30 9.56
CA GLN A 300 -5.74 4.79 8.99
C GLN A 300 -6.37 3.85 7.96
N PHE A 301 -5.61 2.91 7.39
CA PHE A 301 -6.08 2.05 6.32
C PHE A 301 -6.08 0.58 6.68
N THR A 302 -6.88 -0.20 5.98
CA THR A 302 -6.94 -1.66 6.09
C THR A 302 -7.42 -2.27 4.77
N TYR A 303 -7.04 -3.53 4.51
CA TYR A 303 -7.60 -4.26 3.38
C TYR A 303 -8.98 -4.81 3.70
N VAL A 304 -9.90 -4.56 2.78
CA VAL A 304 -11.26 -5.11 2.79
C VAL A 304 -11.44 -6.00 1.56
N THR A 305 -11.80 -7.26 1.75
CA THR A 305 -12.24 -8.13 0.65
C THR A 305 -13.65 -7.70 0.25
N VAL A 306 -13.79 -7.18 -0.97
CA VAL A 306 -15.05 -6.65 -1.50
C VAL A 306 -15.80 -7.72 -2.27
N ILE A 307 -15.10 -8.42 -3.16
CA ILE A 307 -15.67 -9.55 -3.92
C ILE A 307 -14.76 -10.77 -3.83
N SER A 308 -15.37 -11.95 -3.94
CA SER A 308 -14.65 -13.23 -3.85
C SER A 308 -15.27 -14.24 -4.82
N PRO A 309 -14.49 -15.12 -5.45
CA PRO A 309 -14.96 -16.21 -6.30
C PRO A 309 -15.95 -17.16 -5.61
N LEU A 310 -16.00 -17.14 -4.28
CA LEU A 310 -16.89 -18.00 -3.49
C LEU A 310 -18.36 -17.57 -3.55
N TYR A 311 -18.65 -16.34 -3.97
CA TYR A 311 -19.98 -15.76 -3.96
C TYR A 311 -20.39 -15.31 -5.36
N PRO A 312 -21.49 -15.85 -5.93
CA PRO A 312 -22.01 -15.37 -7.20
C PRO A 312 -22.57 -13.94 -7.04
N LEU A 313 -22.29 -13.11 -8.03
CA LEU A 313 -22.71 -11.71 -8.08
C LEU A 313 -23.85 -11.47 -9.06
N ALA A 314 -24.01 -12.33 -10.07
CA ALA A 314 -25.03 -12.19 -11.09
C ALA A 314 -25.55 -13.56 -11.54
N GLN A 315 -26.67 -13.54 -12.27
CA GLN A 315 -27.25 -14.71 -12.93
C GLN A 315 -27.73 -14.30 -14.32
N ILE A 316 -27.54 -15.17 -15.30
CA ILE A 316 -28.07 -15.02 -16.65
C ILE A 316 -28.87 -16.25 -17.07
N THR A 317 -29.88 -16.04 -17.92
CA THR A 317 -30.71 -17.10 -18.45
C THR A 317 -29.96 -17.86 -19.55
N VAL A 318 -30.10 -19.21 -19.54
CA VAL A 318 -29.53 -20.06 -20.59
C VAL A 318 -30.65 -20.57 -21.48
N ASN A 319 -30.66 -20.07 -22.72
CA ASN A 319 -31.60 -20.52 -23.75
C ASN A 319 -31.24 -21.93 -24.25
N ASN A 320 -32.21 -22.64 -24.84
CA ASN A 320 -32.00 -23.97 -25.41
C ASN A 320 -31.47 -25.00 -24.40
N SER A 321 -31.61 -24.74 -23.10
CA SER A 321 -31.30 -25.69 -22.03
C SER A 321 -32.44 -26.65 -21.72
N ALA A 322 -32.14 -27.77 -21.05
CA ALA A 322 -33.12 -28.80 -20.74
C ALA A 322 -34.26 -28.39 -19.80
N ALA A 323 -34.15 -27.25 -19.09
CA ALA A 323 -35.18 -26.68 -18.21
C ALA A 323 -34.83 -25.24 -17.90
N SER A 324 -35.28 -24.24 -18.66
CA SER A 324 -35.12 -22.78 -18.37
C SER A 324 -34.10 -22.44 -17.28
N GLN A 325 -32.87 -22.92 -17.47
CA GLN A 325 -31.85 -22.88 -16.44
C GLN A 325 -31.19 -21.52 -16.43
N VAL A 326 -30.74 -21.14 -15.28
CA VAL A 326 -29.85 -19.97 -15.11
C VAL A 326 -28.45 -20.45 -14.81
N VAL A 327 -27.45 -19.72 -15.30
CA VAL A 327 -26.07 -19.87 -14.90
C VAL A 327 -25.74 -18.74 -13.92
N SER A 328 -25.15 -19.11 -12.79
CA SER A 328 -24.65 -18.14 -11.81
C SER A 328 -23.24 -17.73 -12.17
N LEU A 329 -22.93 -16.45 -12.03
CA LEU A 329 -21.67 -15.86 -12.37
C LEU A 329 -20.95 -15.41 -11.08
N ALA A 330 -19.71 -15.86 -10.92
CA ALA A 330 -18.83 -15.41 -9.83
C ALA A 330 -17.58 -14.72 -10.39
N PRO A 331 -16.96 -13.81 -9.62
CA PRO A 331 -15.70 -13.19 -10.05
C PRO A 331 -14.61 -14.24 -10.25
N ALA A 332 -13.77 -14.06 -11.25
CA ALA A 332 -12.62 -14.92 -11.53
C ALA A 332 -11.57 -14.86 -10.43
N GLN A 333 -11.47 -13.71 -9.76
CA GLN A 333 -10.50 -13.46 -8.70
C GLN A 333 -11.09 -12.60 -7.58
N GLU A 334 -10.48 -12.72 -6.39
CA GLU A 334 -10.78 -11.87 -5.25
C GLU A 334 -10.32 -10.43 -5.53
N ILE A 335 -11.16 -9.43 -5.21
CA ILE A 335 -10.73 -8.04 -5.15
C ILE A 335 -10.69 -7.60 -3.70
N ARG A 336 -9.49 -7.24 -3.26
CA ARG A 336 -9.22 -6.62 -1.97
C ARG A 336 -8.82 -5.18 -2.18
N LEU A 337 -9.54 -4.27 -1.54
CA LEU A 337 -9.26 -2.84 -1.61
C LEU A 337 -8.60 -2.37 -0.32
N LEU A 338 -7.61 -1.50 -0.45
CA LEU A 338 -7.08 -0.74 0.68
C LEU A 338 -8.01 0.46 0.91
N LEU A 339 -8.81 0.41 1.97
CA LEU A 339 -9.77 1.44 2.34
C LEU A 339 -9.44 2.06 3.70
N PRO A 340 -9.89 3.29 3.99
CA PRO A 340 -9.83 3.83 5.35
C PRO A 340 -10.50 2.88 6.33
N LYS A 341 -9.94 2.68 7.53
CA LYS A 341 -10.55 1.83 8.57
C LYS A 341 -11.98 2.23 8.93
N LYS A 342 -12.30 3.51 8.74
CA LYS A 342 -13.64 4.09 8.95
C LYS A 342 -14.28 4.45 7.61
N TYR A 343 -14.11 3.59 6.59
CA TYR A 343 -14.75 3.82 5.29
C TYR A 343 -16.28 3.79 5.42
N ASP A 344 -16.94 4.54 4.54
CA ASP A 344 -18.39 4.52 4.43
C ASP A 344 -18.80 3.41 3.44
N PRO A 345 -19.52 2.36 3.89
CA PRO A 345 -19.96 1.30 2.99
C PRO A 345 -20.93 1.78 1.89
N GLU A 346 -21.60 2.93 2.07
CA GLU A 346 -22.52 3.47 1.06
C GLU A 346 -21.77 4.04 -0.16
N LEU A 347 -20.50 4.37 -0.01
CA LEU A 347 -19.63 4.82 -1.09
C LEU A 347 -18.99 3.66 -1.88
N LEU A 348 -19.12 2.42 -1.39
CA LEU A 348 -18.60 1.22 -2.03
C LEU A 348 -19.64 0.68 -3.02
N THR A 349 -19.28 0.64 -4.30
CA THR A 349 -20.13 0.13 -5.36
C THR A 349 -19.52 -1.12 -5.98
N VAL A 350 -20.33 -2.18 -6.11
CA VAL A 350 -20.01 -3.39 -6.87
C VAL A 350 -21.00 -3.47 -8.00
N ASP A 351 -20.52 -3.38 -9.23
CA ASP A 351 -21.36 -3.35 -10.43
C ASP A 351 -21.02 -4.53 -11.34
N PRO A 352 -21.80 -5.63 -11.25
CA PRO A 352 -21.64 -6.77 -12.13
C PRO A 352 -22.34 -6.50 -13.48
N GLU A 353 -21.58 -6.56 -14.57
CA GLU A 353 -22.03 -6.39 -15.94
C GLU A 353 -21.93 -7.72 -16.72
N PRO A 354 -22.99 -8.53 -16.73
CA PRO A 354 -23.06 -9.70 -17.60
C PRO A 354 -22.97 -9.29 -19.09
N SER A 355 -22.23 -10.07 -19.90
CA SER A 355 -22.04 -9.81 -21.33
C SER A 355 -23.36 -9.81 -22.13
N ALA A 356 -24.38 -10.49 -21.61
CA ALA A 356 -25.73 -10.56 -22.20
C ALA A 356 -26.77 -10.91 -21.12
N GLN A 357 -28.03 -10.60 -21.35
CA GLN A 357 -29.14 -11.03 -20.49
C GLN A 357 -29.43 -12.51 -20.60
N SER A 358 -29.05 -13.15 -21.70
CA SER A 358 -29.15 -14.59 -21.90
C SER A 358 -28.07 -15.09 -22.87
N VAL A 359 -27.69 -16.37 -22.71
CA VAL A 359 -26.74 -17.08 -23.58
C VAL A 359 -27.36 -18.40 -24.03
N ASP A 360 -26.87 -18.96 -25.12
CA ASP A 360 -27.33 -20.27 -25.60
C ASP A 360 -26.51 -21.40 -24.99
N ALA A 361 -27.19 -22.49 -24.62
CA ALA A 361 -26.53 -23.72 -24.18
C ALA A 361 -25.75 -24.41 -25.34
N PRO A 362 -24.63 -25.11 -25.03
CA PRO A 362 -24.12 -25.39 -23.69
C PRO A 362 -23.30 -24.24 -23.11
N VAL A 363 -23.30 -24.11 -21.77
CA VAL A 363 -22.41 -23.23 -21.00
C VAL A 363 -21.58 -24.13 -20.09
N TYR A 364 -20.29 -23.87 -19.99
CA TYR A 364 -19.39 -24.62 -19.15
C TYR A 364 -18.87 -23.77 -17.99
N SER A 365 -18.65 -24.42 -16.86
CA SER A 365 -18.00 -23.81 -15.73
C SER A 365 -16.62 -23.26 -16.15
N GLY A 366 -16.38 -21.99 -15.85
CA GLY A 366 -15.18 -21.27 -16.28
C GLY A 366 -15.35 -20.41 -17.54
N ASP A 367 -16.50 -20.51 -18.24
CA ASP A 367 -16.79 -19.61 -19.37
C ASP A 367 -16.88 -18.15 -18.87
N VAL A 368 -16.19 -17.24 -19.57
CA VAL A 368 -16.24 -15.80 -19.26
C VAL A 368 -17.53 -15.23 -19.84
N LEU A 369 -18.43 -14.78 -18.95
CA LEU A 369 -19.77 -14.31 -19.33
C LEU A 369 -20.08 -12.89 -18.84
N GLY A 370 -19.06 -12.12 -18.49
CA GLY A 370 -19.19 -10.72 -18.10
C GLY A 370 -17.96 -10.19 -17.37
N SER A 371 -18.13 -9.04 -16.79
CA SER A 371 -17.16 -8.38 -15.91
C SER A 371 -17.85 -7.81 -14.67
N VAL A 372 -17.07 -7.53 -13.65
CA VAL A 372 -17.52 -6.79 -12.47
C VAL A 372 -16.52 -5.69 -12.18
N SER A 373 -17.03 -4.50 -11.92
CA SER A 373 -16.24 -3.37 -11.45
C SER A 373 -16.52 -3.10 -9.98
N VAL A 374 -15.49 -2.62 -9.28
CA VAL A 374 -15.56 -2.22 -7.88
C VAL A 374 -15.03 -0.81 -7.76
N SER A 375 -15.87 0.10 -7.25
CA SER A 375 -15.52 1.51 -7.06
C SER A 375 -15.74 1.93 -5.61
N TYR A 376 -14.99 2.94 -5.15
CA TYR A 376 -15.19 3.59 -3.87
C TYR A 376 -15.16 5.10 -4.07
N ASP A 377 -16.19 5.80 -3.60
CA ASP A 377 -16.39 7.25 -3.79
C ASP A 377 -16.27 7.69 -5.28
N GLY A 378 -16.78 6.84 -6.19
CA GLY A 378 -16.73 7.07 -7.63
C GLY A 378 -15.39 6.75 -8.30
N GLU A 379 -14.33 6.46 -7.55
CA GLU A 379 -13.04 6.01 -8.08
C GLU A 379 -13.09 4.50 -8.38
N LEU A 380 -12.79 4.08 -9.63
CA LEU A 380 -12.66 2.68 -10.01
C LEU A 380 -11.39 2.09 -9.39
N LEU A 381 -11.54 1.11 -8.51
CA LEU A 381 -10.42 0.51 -7.77
C LEU A 381 -10.10 -0.93 -8.17
N GLY A 382 -10.95 -1.58 -8.95
CA GLY A 382 -10.66 -2.92 -9.44
C GLY A 382 -11.71 -3.45 -10.39
N THR A 383 -11.29 -4.43 -11.21
CA THR A 383 -12.17 -5.17 -12.13
C THR A 383 -11.83 -6.65 -12.10
N SER A 384 -12.82 -7.50 -12.35
CA SER A 384 -12.63 -8.95 -12.53
C SER A 384 -13.57 -9.45 -13.60
N GLU A 385 -13.18 -10.53 -14.28
CA GLU A 385 -14.10 -11.26 -15.14
C GLU A 385 -15.16 -11.97 -14.30
N LEU A 386 -16.35 -12.16 -14.87
CA LEU A 386 -17.41 -12.99 -14.31
C LEU A 386 -17.43 -14.34 -15.03
N LEU A 387 -17.20 -15.40 -14.28
CA LEU A 387 -17.14 -16.77 -14.76
C LEU A 387 -18.41 -17.52 -14.42
N ALA A 388 -18.88 -18.38 -15.34
CA ALA A 388 -19.90 -19.37 -15.04
C ALA A 388 -19.39 -20.35 -13.97
N ILE A 389 -20.18 -20.59 -12.92
CA ILE A 389 -19.80 -21.52 -11.83
C ILE A 389 -20.41 -22.91 -11.97
N ASN A 390 -21.31 -23.10 -12.93
CA ASN A 390 -21.99 -24.38 -13.18
C ASN A 390 -22.13 -24.62 -14.68
N ASP A 391 -22.12 -25.92 -15.04
CA ASP A 391 -22.38 -26.35 -16.40
C ASP A 391 -23.88 -26.33 -16.67
N VAL A 392 -24.27 -25.94 -17.90
CA VAL A 392 -25.65 -26.02 -18.39
C VAL A 392 -25.64 -26.68 -19.76
N ALA A 393 -26.15 -27.89 -19.81
CA ALA A 393 -26.19 -28.68 -21.04
C ALA A 393 -27.30 -28.24 -21.99
N LYS A 394 -27.06 -28.41 -23.29
CA LYS A 394 -28.07 -28.20 -24.33
C LYS A 394 -29.21 -29.19 -24.16
N SER A 395 -30.45 -28.75 -24.41
CA SER A 395 -31.67 -29.61 -24.38
C SER A 395 -31.65 -30.59 -25.55
N ASP A 396 -31.59 -31.88 -25.23
CA ASP A 396 -32.05 -32.92 -26.17
C ASP A 396 -33.52 -33.17 -25.88
N MET A 397 -34.40 -32.89 -26.82
CA MET A 397 -35.88 -33.09 -26.64
C MET A 397 -36.27 -34.52 -26.26
N SER A 398 -35.39 -35.51 -26.44
CA SER A 398 -35.59 -36.91 -26.04
C SER A 398 -35.16 -37.22 -24.59
N ALA A 399 -34.31 -36.42 -23.95
CA ALA A 399 -33.86 -36.64 -22.57
C ALA A 399 -34.80 -36.02 -21.52
N ALA A 400 -35.66 -35.08 -21.94
CA ALA A 400 -36.49 -34.26 -21.05
C ALA A 400 -37.62 -35.05 -20.35
N ALA A 401 -37.96 -36.25 -20.82
CA ALA A 401 -39.07 -37.05 -20.26
C ALA A 401 -38.66 -37.99 -19.12
N ALA A 402 -37.37 -38.31 -18.95
CA ALA A 402 -36.90 -39.33 -18.03
C ALA A 402 -36.27 -38.82 -16.71
N GLY A 403 -35.90 -37.51 -16.63
CA GLY A 403 -35.02 -37.01 -15.55
C GLY A 403 -35.70 -36.24 -14.40
N THR A 404 -36.98 -35.89 -14.52
CA THR A 404 -37.56 -34.84 -13.66
C THR A 404 -38.07 -35.31 -12.29
N THR A 405 -38.18 -36.59 -12.03
CA THR A 405 -38.76 -37.10 -10.75
C THR A 405 -37.74 -37.50 -9.69
N SER A 406 -36.50 -37.83 -10.04
CA SER A 406 -35.55 -38.34 -9.05
C SER A 406 -34.68 -37.25 -8.34
N TYR A 407 -34.53 -36.11 -8.95
CA TYR A 407 -33.58 -35.08 -8.43
C TYR A 407 -34.11 -34.25 -7.25
N ILE A 408 -35.42 -34.01 -7.21
CA ILE A 408 -36.03 -33.20 -6.15
C ILE A 408 -36.11 -33.96 -4.81
N GLN A 409 -36.16 -35.26 -4.83
CA GLN A 409 -36.36 -36.07 -3.62
C GLN A 409 -35.08 -36.33 -2.81
N SER A 410 -33.91 -36.24 -3.42
CA SER A 410 -32.64 -36.56 -2.74
C SER A 410 -31.88 -35.39 -2.13
N ASN A 411 -32.25 -34.15 -2.42
CA ASN A 411 -31.45 -32.96 -2.04
C ASN A 411 -32.15 -31.94 -1.12
N TRP A 412 -33.28 -32.29 -0.48
CA TRP A 412 -33.99 -31.38 0.43
C TRP A 412 -33.13 -30.84 1.58
N TRP A 413 -32.12 -31.57 2.02
CA TRP A 413 -31.21 -31.19 3.07
C TRP A 413 -30.31 -30.01 2.65
N LYS A 414 -30.03 -29.84 1.35
CA LYS A 414 -29.26 -28.68 0.84
C LYS A 414 -30.04 -27.38 1.00
N TRP A 415 -31.36 -27.43 0.80
CA TRP A 415 -32.24 -26.29 1.05
C TRP A 415 -32.30 -25.94 2.54
N VAL A 416 -32.24 -26.93 3.42
CA VAL A 416 -32.15 -26.69 4.87
C VAL A 416 -30.87 -25.97 5.23
N ILE A 417 -29.74 -26.38 4.64
CA ILE A 417 -28.45 -25.70 4.87
C ILE A 417 -28.52 -24.25 4.36
N ILE A 418 -29.06 -23.98 3.17
CA ILE A 418 -29.21 -22.62 2.62
C ILE A 418 -30.08 -21.78 3.56
N VAL A 419 -31.19 -22.31 4.05
CA VAL A 419 -32.02 -21.57 5.01
C VAL A 419 -31.29 -21.29 6.31
N ILE A 420 -30.46 -22.20 6.81
CA ILE A 420 -29.63 -22.00 8.00
C ILE A 420 -28.58 -20.90 7.72
N VAL A 421 -27.92 -20.94 6.58
CA VAL A 421 -26.91 -19.92 6.20
C VAL A 421 -27.56 -18.54 6.02
N LEU A 422 -28.74 -18.48 5.38
CA LEU A 422 -29.50 -17.23 5.26
C LEU A 422 -29.97 -16.72 6.62
N ALA A 423 -30.36 -17.61 7.53
CA ALA A 423 -30.74 -17.24 8.90
C ALA A 423 -29.53 -16.69 9.68
N ILE A 424 -28.34 -17.31 9.53
CA ILE A 424 -27.10 -16.83 10.15
C ILE A 424 -26.71 -15.47 9.56
N ALA A 425 -26.81 -15.30 8.24
CA ALA A 425 -26.53 -14.02 7.57
C ALA A 425 -27.49 -12.92 8.03
N ALA A 426 -28.79 -13.25 8.15
CA ALA A 426 -29.80 -12.32 8.68
C ALA A 426 -29.53 -11.94 10.14
N CYS A 427 -29.12 -12.91 10.99
CA CYS A 427 -28.68 -12.62 12.35
C CYS A 427 -27.44 -11.71 12.39
N PHE A 428 -26.49 -11.95 11.51
CA PHE A 428 -25.29 -11.10 11.42
C PHE A 428 -25.65 -9.67 11.01
N VAL A 429 -26.52 -9.50 10.00
CA VAL A 429 -27.02 -8.18 9.60
C VAL A 429 -27.77 -7.50 10.75
N LEU A 430 -28.57 -8.25 11.50
CA LEU A 430 -29.26 -7.71 12.68
C LEU A 430 -28.28 -7.26 13.77
N LEU A 431 -27.24 -8.01 14.03
CA LEU A 431 -26.17 -7.66 14.96
C LEU A 431 -25.44 -6.37 14.52
N VAL A 432 -25.13 -6.26 13.22
CA VAL A 432 -24.52 -5.05 12.66
C VAL A 432 -25.46 -3.84 12.80
N LEU A 433 -26.74 -4.01 12.50
CA LEU A 433 -27.74 -2.95 12.67
C LEU A 433 -27.90 -2.52 14.13
N VAL A 434 -27.87 -3.49 15.06
CA VAL A 434 -27.89 -3.21 16.53
C VAL A 434 -26.63 -2.44 16.93
N GLN A 435 -25.46 -2.83 16.43
CA GLN A 435 -24.21 -2.11 16.67
C GLN A 435 -24.29 -0.67 16.14
N ILE A 436 -24.78 -0.48 14.90
CA ILE A 436 -24.98 0.84 14.31
C ILE A 436 -25.94 1.68 15.16
N ARG A 437 -27.07 1.09 15.61
CA ARG A 437 -28.01 1.79 16.51
C ARG A 437 -27.37 2.15 17.86
N ARG A 438 -26.56 1.27 18.44
CA ARG A 438 -25.81 1.55 19.69
C ARG A 438 -24.81 2.69 19.50
N VAL A 439 -24.08 2.71 18.38
CA VAL A 439 -23.15 3.80 18.05
C VAL A 439 -23.88 5.13 17.86
N ARG A 440 -25.02 5.12 17.12
CA ARG A 440 -25.87 6.32 16.96
C ARG A 440 -26.42 6.82 18.29
N ALA A 441 -26.91 5.92 19.15
CA ALA A 441 -27.39 6.27 20.48
C ALA A 441 -26.29 6.83 21.40
N ARG A 442 -25.05 6.29 21.31
CA ARG A 442 -23.91 6.85 22.04
C ARG A 442 -23.57 8.28 21.56
N ARG A 443 -23.56 8.50 20.23
CA ARG A 443 -23.35 9.86 19.67
C ARG A 443 -24.41 10.85 20.14
N ALA A 444 -25.69 10.47 20.12
CA ALA A 444 -26.77 11.31 20.59
C ALA A 444 -26.64 11.66 22.09
N ARG A 445 -26.24 10.69 22.94
CA ARG A 445 -25.97 10.93 24.37
C ARG A 445 -24.77 11.86 24.61
N MET A 446 -23.73 11.73 23.79
CA MET A 446 -22.56 12.62 23.85
C MET A 446 -22.92 14.06 23.46
N GLU A 447 -23.75 14.22 22.42
CA GLU A 447 -24.26 15.52 22.00
C GLU A 447 -25.15 16.17 23.06
N GLN A 448 -26.02 15.38 23.70
CA GLN A 448 -26.82 15.87 24.84
C GLN A 448 -25.96 16.29 26.04
N ARG A 449 -24.92 15.50 26.37
CA ARG A 449 -23.96 15.87 27.44
C ARG A 449 -23.21 17.16 27.09
N ARG A 450 -22.80 17.32 25.82
CA ARG A 450 -22.14 18.54 25.35
C ARG A 450 -23.04 19.76 25.48
N ARG A 451 -24.30 19.65 25.03
CA ARG A 451 -25.31 20.72 25.20
C ARG A 451 -25.59 21.06 26.66
N ALA A 452 -25.67 20.03 27.52
CA ALA A 452 -25.86 20.23 28.96
C ALA A 452 -24.65 20.92 29.62
N LEU A 453 -23.43 20.60 29.19
CA LEU A 453 -22.20 21.27 29.65
C LEU A 453 -22.11 22.72 29.16
N GLU A 454 -22.54 22.99 27.92
CA GLU A 454 -22.61 24.35 27.38
C GLU A 454 -23.68 25.20 28.11
N GLN A 455 -24.83 24.58 28.46
CA GLN A 455 -25.86 25.26 29.28
C GLN A 455 -25.36 25.51 30.71
N ARG A 456 -24.63 24.56 31.34
CA ARG A 456 -24.02 24.80 32.65
C ARG A 456 -22.98 25.92 32.62
N ARG A 457 -22.14 25.95 31.55
CA ARG A 457 -21.15 27.04 31.35
C ARG A 457 -21.83 28.41 31.12
N ARG A 458 -22.99 28.45 30.43
CA ARG A 458 -23.75 29.68 30.29
C ARG A 458 -24.33 30.14 31.62
N LYS A 459 -24.98 29.22 32.38
CA LYS A 459 -25.50 29.56 33.71
C LYS A 459 -24.40 30.02 34.68
N PHE A 460 -23.25 29.38 34.64
CA PHE A 460 -22.09 29.78 35.46
C PHE A 460 -21.54 31.16 35.10
N ARG A 461 -21.62 31.56 33.79
CA ARG A 461 -21.28 32.92 33.37
C ARG A 461 -22.33 33.94 33.83
N GLU A 462 -23.60 33.61 33.73
CA GLU A 462 -24.68 34.47 34.14
C GLU A 462 -24.70 34.70 35.68
N GLU A 463 -24.24 33.70 36.47
CA GLU A 463 -24.08 33.86 37.91
C GLU A 463 -22.90 34.75 38.32
N PHE A 464 -21.80 34.76 37.54
CA PHE A 464 -20.64 35.62 37.82
C PHE A 464 -20.81 37.07 37.36
N ASP A 465 -21.65 37.32 36.37
CA ASP A 465 -21.93 38.67 35.87
C ASP A 465 -22.96 39.42 36.79
N HIS A 466 -23.49 38.76 37.86
CA HIS A 466 -24.40 39.36 38.82
C HIS A 466 -23.78 39.65 40.21
N GLU A 467 -22.50 39.35 40.42
CA GLU A 467 -21.80 39.66 41.70
C GLU A 467 -20.95 40.94 41.64
N ASP A 468 -20.86 41.62 40.48
CA ASP A 468 -20.16 42.90 40.36
C ASP A 468 -21.13 44.05 39.96
N LEU A 469 -22.15 44.26 40.82
CA LEU A 469 -22.92 45.54 40.84
C LEU A 469 -23.28 45.89 42.31
#